data_e41ee03a1a73a431a141bc2247773a4d
#
_entry.id   e41ee03a1a73a431a141bc2247773a4d
#
_cell.length_a   1.000
_cell.length_b   1.000
_cell.length_c   1.000
_cell.angle_alpha   90.00
_cell.angle_beta   90.00
_cell.angle_gamma   90.00
#
_symmetry.space_group_name_H-M   'P 1'
#
loop_
_entity.id
_entity.type
_entity.pdbx_description
1 polymer ?
#
loop_
_entity_poly.entity_id
_entity_poly.type
_entity_poly.pdbx_seq_one_letter_code
_entity_poly.pdbx_strand_id
1 'polypeptide(L)'
;MKKVISILLLAAASLAVAQEAPPLDPALGISTLALYAGPAAQAAKIDPADVPTLTVFKPPWGRGTGSAVIIAPGGSYTHLASNHEGTQVAAWFAARGFTAFVLKYRLGARNLYPVPLLDAQRAIRLVRSLSKSYGIAANRVGMVGFSAGGHLTAAAGTLFDAGGNGSADEVDRLSDRPDFLVLGYAWLNAMEPALQGEITYCSEVRALSAAQCAALTSAYTPKLHVTANTPPTFLYATSDDRTVPVRASVEFYNAMLKASAPVEMHLFQHGDHGSGLGEGDASLDQWPMLLEQWLRGLNLLTADPAVLR
;
A
#
# COMPACT_ATOMS: atom_id res chain seq x y z
N MET A 1 -48.67 25.27 35.33
CA MET A 1 -47.23 25.45 35.32
C MET A 1 -46.57 24.07 35.00
N LYS A 2 -46.23 23.81 33.73
CA LYS A 2 -45.57 22.56 33.29
C LYS A 2 -44.08 22.87 33.16
N LYS A 3 -43.24 22.23 33.98
CA LYS A 3 -41.77 22.32 33.89
C LYS A 3 -41.32 21.41 32.74
N VAL A 4 -40.70 21.99 31.73
CA VAL A 4 -39.99 21.28 30.65
C VAL A 4 -38.58 21.04 31.19
N ILE A 5 -38.19 19.75 31.31
CA ILE A 5 -36.82 19.33 31.63
C ILE A 5 -36.14 19.07 30.29
N SER A 6 -35.22 19.96 29.94
CA SER A 6 -34.32 19.73 28.78
C SER A 6 -33.19 18.79 29.20
N ILE A 7 -33.16 17.60 28.62
CA ILE A 7 -32.05 16.65 28.77
C ILE A 7 -31.02 17.01 27.68
N LEU A 8 -29.88 17.55 28.11
CA LEU A 8 -28.70 17.71 27.30
C LEU A 8 -28.05 16.32 27.11
N LEU A 9 -28.14 15.76 25.93
CA LEU A 9 -27.29 14.61 25.53
C LEU A 9 -25.87 15.14 25.22
N LEU A 10 -24.93 14.89 26.12
CA LEU A 10 -23.51 15.00 25.83
C LEU A 10 -23.11 13.79 24.95
N ALA A 11 -22.86 14.04 23.68
CA ALA A 11 -22.20 13.07 22.80
C ALA A 11 -20.72 12.99 23.23
N ALA A 12 -20.34 11.91 23.91
CA ALA A 12 -18.94 11.59 24.16
C ALA A 12 -18.31 11.12 22.85
N ALA A 13 -17.54 12.00 22.19
CA ALA A 13 -16.66 11.60 21.12
C ALA A 13 -15.53 10.76 21.73
N SER A 14 -15.57 9.46 21.56
CA SER A 14 -14.44 8.57 21.84
C SER A 14 -13.31 8.89 20.87
N LEU A 15 -12.30 9.61 21.34
CA LEU A 15 -11.01 9.71 20.69
C LEU A 15 -10.39 8.31 20.70
N ALA A 16 -10.42 7.63 19.55
CA ALA A 16 -9.62 6.44 19.34
C ALA A 16 -8.15 6.86 19.43
N VAL A 17 -7.52 6.59 20.56
CA VAL A 17 -6.07 6.70 20.73
C VAL A 17 -5.47 5.67 19.78
N ALA A 18 -4.75 6.14 18.75
CA ALA A 18 -3.95 5.28 17.89
C ALA A 18 -2.99 4.50 18.79
N GLN A 19 -3.23 3.21 18.95
CA GLN A 19 -2.40 2.34 19.76
C GLN A 19 -1.09 2.16 18.98
N GLU A 20 0.02 2.73 19.48
CA GLU A 20 1.35 2.47 18.93
C GLU A 20 1.57 0.96 18.89
N ALA A 21 2.04 0.47 17.75
CA ALA A 21 2.39 -0.94 17.61
C ALA A 21 3.44 -1.29 18.67
N PRO A 22 3.31 -2.44 19.37
CA PRO A 22 4.29 -2.84 20.37
C PRO A 22 5.68 -2.96 19.72
N PRO A 23 6.76 -2.69 20.48
CA PRO A 23 8.13 -2.82 19.97
C PRO A 23 8.34 -4.25 19.45
N LEU A 24 8.87 -4.35 18.22
CA LEU A 24 9.07 -5.62 17.53
C LEU A 24 10.13 -6.45 18.25
N ASP A 25 9.81 -7.72 18.53
CA ASP A 25 10.72 -8.65 19.20
C ASP A 25 11.80 -9.13 18.23
N PRO A 26 13.10 -8.83 18.46
CA PRO A 26 14.20 -9.31 17.64
C PRO A 26 14.28 -10.84 17.56
N ALA A 27 13.76 -11.55 18.57
CA ALA A 27 13.73 -13.02 18.60
C ALA A 27 12.82 -13.61 17.51
N LEU A 28 11.86 -12.83 16.96
CA LEU A 28 10.99 -13.25 15.86
C LEU A 28 11.62 -13.05 14.48
N GLY A 29 12.88 -12.62 14.39
CA GLY A 29 13.55 -12.34 13.11
C GLY A 29 13.02 -11.09 12.40
N ILE A 30 12.34 -10.20 13.15
CA ILE A 30 11.82 -8.94 12.65
C ILE A 30 12.90 -7.86 12.77
N SER A 31 13.22 -7.21 11.67
CA SER A 31 14.21 -6.14 11.60
C SER A 31 13.63 -4.93 10.87
N THR A 32 14.17 -3.75 11.16
CA THR A 32 13.75 -2.50 10.49
C THR A 32 14.91 -1.95 9.66
N LEU A 33 14.63 -1.57 8.42
CA LEU A 33 15.57 -0.98 7.47
C LEU A 33 15.15 0.46 7.19
N ALA A 34 16.06 1.42 7.24
CA ALA A 34 15.80 2.76 6.72
C ALA A 34 15.76 2.73 5.19
N LEU A 35 14.81 3.45 4.56
CA LEU A 35 14.73 3.53 3.10
C LEU A 35 15.94 4.26 2.50
N TYR A 36 16.44 5.24 3.19
CA TYR A 36 17.56 6.07 2.78
C TYR A 36 18.67 5.99 3.81
N ALA A 37 19.91 5.85 3.38
CA ALA A 37 21.09 5.82 4.22
C ALA A 37 22.19 6.75 3.65
N GLY A 38 23.06 7.26 4.52
CA GLY A 38 24.19 8.12 4.10
C GLY A 38 23.77 9.30 3.24
N PRO A 39 24.46 9.56 2.09
CA PRO A 39 24.16 10.72 1.21
C PRO A 39 22.74 10.70 0.65
N ALA A 40 22.11 9.54 0.45
CA ALA A 40 20.75 9.44 -0.04
C ALA A 40 19.72 10.01 0.95
N ALA A 41 19.92 9.82 2.26
CA ALA A 41 19.07 10.43 3.29
C ALA A 41 19.14 11.97 3.25
N GLN A 42 20.32 12.52 3.01
CA GLN A 42 20.54 13.95 2.89
C GLN A 42 19.94 14.54 1.60
N ALA A 43 20.07 13.81 0.48
CA ALA A 43 19.45 14.18 -0.80
C ALA A 43 17.92 14.18 -0.73
N ALA A 44 17.34 13.22 0.00
CA ALA A 44 15.90 13.13 0.21
C ALA A 44 15.32 14.19 1.19
N LYS A 45 16.18 15.00 1.84
CA LYS A 45 15.80 16.06 2.80
C LYS A 45 14.82 15.55 3.88
N ILE A 46 15.14 14.43 4.52
CA ILE A 46 14.29 13.77 5.50
C ILE A 46 14.41 14.45 6.86
N ASP A 47 13.26 14.85 7.42
CA ASP A 47 13.19 15.25 8.84
C ASP A 47 13.49 14.00 9.72
N PRO A 48 14.36 14.08 10.74
CA PRO A 48 14.62 12.98 11.65
C PRO A 48 13.37 12.39 12.32
N ALA A 49 12.30 13.17 12.48
CA ALA A 49 11.02 12.72 13.01
C ALA A 49 10.21 11.86 12.01
N ASP A 50 10.52 11.96 10.71
CA ASP A 50 9.74 11.36 9.62
C ASP A 50 10.55 10.31 8.84
N VAL A 51 11.50 9.62 9.46
CA VAL A 51 12.33 8.62 8.77
C VAL A 51 11.47 7.48 8.21
N PRO A 52 11.41 7.30 6.87
CA PRO A 52 10.66 6.19 6.28
C PRO A 52 11.46 4.89 6.42
N THR A 53 10.74 3.78 6.69
CA THR A 53 11.36 2.49 7.00
C THR A 53 10.61 1.32 6.39
N LEU A 54 11.30 0.19 6.29
CA LEU A 54 10.73 -1.13 6.00
C LEU A 54 10.90 -2.04 7.23
N THR A 55 9.80 -2.55 7.75
CA THR A 55 9.83 -3.61 8.76
C THR A 55 9.76 -4.96 8.06
N VAL A 56 10.74 -5.83 8.30
CA VAL A 56 10.95 -7.07 7.56
C VAL A 56 10.36 -8.26 8.31
N PHE A 57 9.55 -9.05 7.61
CA PHE A 57 9.00 -10.34 8.06
C PHE A 57 9.53 -11.43 7.14
N LYS A 58 10.37 -12.33 7.67
CA LYS A 58 10.94 -13.43 6.91
C LYS A 58 10.02 -14.65 6.92
N PRO A 59 9.97 -15.43 5.83
CA PRO A 59 9.30 -16.72 5.87
C PRO A 59 9.98 -17.67 6.85
N PRO A 60 9.28 -18.67 7.37
CA PRO A 60 9.90 -19.73 8.18
C PRO A 60 11.07 -20.37 7.45
N TRP A 61 12.06 -20.82 8.22
CA TRP A 61 13.28 -21.44 7.68
C TRP A 61 12.98 -22.52 6.63
N GLY A 62 13.63 -22.44 5.48
CA GLY A 62 13.48 -23.38 4.38
C GLY A 62 12.17 -23.28 3.60
N ARG A 63 11.33 -22.27 3.86
CA ARG A 63 10.04 -22.07 3.18
C ARG A 63 9.98 -20.87 2.25
N GLY A 64 11.10 -20.19 2.02
CA GLY A 64 11.16 -19.05 1.12
C GLY A 64 10.87 -19.45 -0.33
N THR A 65 9.97 -18.71 -1.00
CA THR A 65 9.62 -18.91 -2.41
C THR A 65 10.52 -18.09 -3.36
N GLY A 66 11.34 -17.19 -2.82
CA GLY A 66 12.05 -16.18 -3.60
C GLY A 66 11.18 -14.98 -3.98
N SER A 67 9.93 -14.94 -3.55
CA SER A 67 9.04 -13.81 -3.76
C SER A 67 9.09 -12.83 -2.61
N ALA A 68 8.93 -11.54 -2.90
CA ALA A 68 8.84 -10.48 -1.92
C ALA A 68 7.58 -9.63 -2.12
N VAL A 69 7.11 -9.02 -1.03
CA VAL A 69 6.00 -8.10 -1.07
C VAL A 69 6.25 -6.90 -0.16
N ILE A 70 5.98 -5.69 -0.66
CA ILE A 70 5.99 -4.45 0.10
C ILE A 70 4.53 -4.11 0.42
N ILE A 71 4.23 -3.89 1.70
CA ILE A 71 2.88 -3.64 2.19
C ILE A 71 2.78 -2.18 2.60
N ALA A 72 1.87 -1.45 1.96
CA ALA A 72 1.54 -0.06 2.24
C ALA A 72 0.22 0.02 3.01
N PRO A 73 0.23 0.22 4.33
CA PRO A 73 -0.99 0.41 5.10
C PRO A 73 -1.74 1.67 4.66
N GLY A 74 -3.07 1.69 4.86
CA GLY A 74 -3.90 2.87 4.68
C GLY A 74 -3.80 3.86 5.85
N GLY A 75 -4.75 4.80 5.92
CA GLY A 75 -4.82 5.84 6.96
C GLY A 75 -4.90 7.25 6.39
N SER A 76 -5.57 7.42 5.24
CA SER A 76 -5.89 8.73 4.63
C SER A 76 -4.68 9.64 4.39
N TYR A 77 -3.47 9.11 4.29
CA TYR A 77 -2.20 9.86 4.25
C TYR A 77 -1.94 10.73 5.49
N THR A 78 -2.66 10.52 6.59
CA THR A 78 -2.52 11.24 7.86
C THR A 78 -1.93 10.38 8.99
N HIS A 79 -2.15 9.09 8.92
CA HIS A 79 -1.61 8.06 9.83
C HIS A 79 -1.38 6.75 9.07
N LEU A 80 -0.91 5.70 9.75
CA LEU A 80 -0.75 4.36 9.19
C LEU A 80 -1.52 3.33 10.01
N ALA A 81 -2.38 2.56 9.37
CA ALA A 81 -3.07 1.40 9.94
C ALA A 81 -2.12 0.19 10.05
N SER A 82 -0.97 0.38 10.72
CA SER A 82 0.19 -0.52 10.68
C SER A 82 -0.06 -1.92 11.24
N ASN A 83 -1.13 -2.13 12.02
CA ASN A 83 -1.45 -3.44 12.60
C ASN A 83 -2.20 -4.31 11.58
N HIS A 84 -3.49 -4.06 11.37
CA HIS A 84 -4.37 -4.92 10.57
C HIS A 84 -4.11 -4.82 9.05
N GLU A 85 -3.62 -3.68 8.55
CA GLU A 85 -3.23 -3.50 7.15
C GLU A 85 -1.71 -3.60 6.92
N GLY A 86 -0.94 -3.82 7.97
CA GLY A 86 0.53 -3.92 7.94
C GLY A 86 1.03 -5.26 8.46
N THR A 87 1.23 -5.37 9.78
CA THR A 87 1.90 -6.52 10.40
C THR A 87 1.14 -7.83 10.25
N GLN A 88 -0.21 -7.81 10.35
CA GLN A 88 -1.03 -9.01 10.14
C GLN A 88 -0.93 -9.50 8.69
N VAL A 89 -0.98 -8.57 7.72
CA VAL A 89 -0.82 -8.89 6.30
C VAL A 89 0.58 -9.43 6.02
N ALA A 90 1.62 -8.82 6.61
CA ALA A 90 2.99 -9.30 6.47
C ALA A 90 3.18 -10.72 7.02
N ALA A 91 2.58 -11.02 8.16
CA ALA A 91 2.59 -12.37 8.74
C ALA A 91 1.88 -13.38 7.82
N TRP A 92 0.75 -12.99 7.21
CA TRP A 92 0.01 -13.81 6.25
C TRP A 92 0.86 -14.18 5.03
N PHE A 93 1.58 -13.21 4.45
CA PHE A 93 2.49 -13.44 3.32
C PHE A 93 3.72 -14.25 3.74
N ALA A 94 4.33 -13.95 4.89
CA ALA A 94 5.49 -14.67 5.40
C ALA A 94 5.18 -16.16 5.64
N ALA A 95 4.00 -16.48 6.18
CA ALA A 95 3.55 -17.86 6.34
C ALA A 95 3.42 -18.62 5.00
N ARG A 96 3.30 -17.90 3.89
CA ARG A 96 3.20 -18.43 2.51
C ARG A 96 4.53 -18.39 1.74
N GLY A 97 5.63 -18.08 2.43
CA GLY A 97 6.97 -18.15 1.86
C GLY A 97 7.48 -16.86 1.24
N PHE A 98 6.75 -15.75 1.34
CA PHE A 98 7.24 -14.43 0.93
C PHE A 98 8.15 -13.80 1.98
N THR A 99 9.14 -13.05 1.54
CA THR A 99 9.73 -12.03 2.41
C THR A 99 8.85 -10.77 2.33
N ALA A 100 8.20 -10.42 3.44
CA ALA A 100 7.29 -9.30 3.48
C ALA A 100 7.91 -8.08 4.16
N PHE A 101 7.61 -6.89 3.66
CA PHE A 101 8.17 -5.62 4.09
C PHE A 101 7.02 -4.65 4.36
N VAL A 102 6.78 -4.27 5.62
CA VAL A 102 5.79 -3.23 5.95
C VAL A 102 6.43 -1.87 5.79
N LEU A 103 5.88 -1.07 4.88
CA LEU A 103 6.38 0.27 4.57
C LEU A 103 5.78 1.32 5.51
N LYS A 104 6.64 1.98 6.27
CA LYS A 104 6.34 3.26 6.91
C LYS A 104 6.75 4.36 5.94
N TYR A 105 5.81 4.88 5.17
CA TYR A 105 6.04 6.01 4.26
C TYR A 105 5.73 7.34 4.96
N ARG A 106 6.33 8.43 4.47
CA ARG A 106 6.15 9.77 5.04
C ARG A 106 4.75 10.31 4.77
N LEU A 107 4.21 11.03 5.75
CA LEU A 107 2.80 11.43 5.82
C LEU A 107 2.62 12.90 6.17
N GLY A 108 1.36 13.35 6.01
CA GLY A 108 0.85 14.62 6.51
C GLY A 108 1.32 15.85 5.75
N ALA A 109 0.96 17.02 6.25
CA ALA A 109 1.14 18.31 5.60
C ALA A 109 2.61 18.69 5.32
N ARG A 110 3.56 18.09 6.06
CA ARG A 110 5.02 18.29 5.82
C ARG A 110 5.55 17.46 4.65
N ASN A 111 4.89 16.36 4.33
CA ASN A 111 5.32 15.39 3.33
C ASN A 111 4.23 15.20 2.28
N LEU A 112 3.86 16.29 1.61
CA LEU A 112 2.84 16.29 0.57
C LEU A 112 3.22 15.38 -0.61
N TYR A 113 2.20 14.89 -1.30
CA TYR A 113 2.41 14.16 -2.54
C TYR A 113 3.28 14.99 -3.52
N PRO A 114 4.33 14.43 -4.14
CA PRO A 114 4.60 13.01 -4.34
C PRO A 114 5.51 12.33 -3.28
N VAL A 115 5.80 12.93 -2.13
CA VAL A 115 6.75 12.35 -1.16
C VAL A 115 6.41 10.90 -0.78
N PRO A 116 5.14 10.53 -0.47
CA PRO A 116 4.79 9.14 -0.22
C PRO A 116 5.09 8.21 -1.41
N LEU A 117 4.89 8.68 -2.65
CA LEU A 117 5.19 7.91 -3.86
C LEU A 117 6.69 7.67 -4.02
N LEU A 118 7.51 8.68 -3.77
CA LEU A 118 8.98 8.55 -3.80
C LEU A 118 9.47 7.53 -2.76
N ASP A 119 8.84 7.47 -1.59
CA ASP A 119 9.15 6.45 -0.59
C ASP A 119 8.76 5.05 -1.05
N ALA A 120 7.60 4.88 -1.69
CA ALA A 120 7.18 3.60 -2.23
C ALA A 120 8.10 3.12 -3.37
N GLN A 121 8.46 4.01 -4.29
CA GLN A 121 9.39 3.74 -5.38
C GLN A 121 10.78 3.37 -4.83
N ARG A 122 11.28 4.11 -3.85
CA ARG A 122 12.54 3.79 -3.17
C ARG A 122 12.47 2.45 -2.45
N ALA A 123 11.35 2.11 -1.81
CA ALA A 123 11.16 0.82 -1.15
C ALA A 123 11.29 -0.35 -2.14
N ILE A 124 10.69 -0.24 -3.32
CA ILE A 124 10.77 -1.27 -4.37
C ILE A 124 12.22 -1.44 -4.83
N ARG A 125 12.92 -0.34 -5.13
CA ARG A 125 14.34 -0.36 -5.51
C ARG A 125 15.22 -0.96 -4.42
N LEU A 126 15.00 -0.57 -3.16
CA LEU A 126 15.77 -1.07 -2.01
C LEU A 126 15.57 -2.59 -1.84
N VAL A 127 14.31 -3.08 -1.85
CA VAL A 127 14.04 -4.52 -1.76
C VAL A 127 14.69 -5.28 -2.91
N ARG A 128 14.67 -4.72 -4.11
CA ARG A 128 15.30 -5.29 -5.30
C ARG A 128 16.83 -5.31 -5.18
N SER A 129 17.45 -4.30 -4.58
CA SER A 129 18.91 -4.28 -4.31
C SER A 129 19.34 -5.31 -3.26
N LEU A 130 18.43 -5.63 -2.34
CA LEU A 130 18.66 -6.59 -1.25
C LEU A 130 18.27 -8.03 -1.63
N SER A 131 17.90 -8.29 -2.88
CA SER A 131 17.39 -9.58 -3.35
C SER A 131 18.35 -10.75 -2.97
N LYS A 132 19.64 -10.62 -3.18
CA LYS A 132 20.64 -11.64 -2.81
C LYS A 132 20.68 -11.89 -1.29
N SER A 133 20.64 -10.83 -0.48
CA SER A 133 20.76 -10.93 0.99
C SER A 133 19.53 -11.57 1.64
N TYR A 134 18.37 -11.47 0.99
CA TYR A 134 17.11 -12.02 1.49
C TYR A 134 16.63 -13.25 0.74
N GLY A 135 17.40 -13.77 -0.23
CA GLY A 135 16.98 -14.90 -1.04
C GLY A 135 15.74 -14.57 -1.88
N ILE A 136 15.68 -13.38 -2.47
CA ILE A 136 14.57 -12.89 -3.30
C ILE A 136 15.02 -12.90 -4.76
N ALA A 137 14.15 -13.34 -5.67
CA ALA A 137 14.34 -13.13 -7.11
C ALA A 137 13.99 -11.68 -7.45
N ALA A 138 14.90 -10.96 -8.13
CA ALA A 138 14.74 -9.53 -8.39
C ALA A 138 13.52 -9.18 -9.28
N ASN A 139 12.94 -10.14 -9.96
CA ASN A 139 11.74 -10.03 -10.80
C ASN A 139 10.47 -10.58 -10.11
N ARG A 140 10.47 -10.74 -8.78
CA ARG A 140 9.36 -11.26 -7.98
C ARG A 140 9.07 -10.37 -6.76
N VAL A 141 9.14 -9.04 -6.95
CA VAL A 141 8.92 -8.02 -5.93
C VAL A 141 7.60 -7.31 -6.22
N GLY A 142 6.55 -7.62 -5.47
CA GLY A 142 5.24 -6.99 -5.60
C GLY A 142 4.96 -5.94 -4.53
N MET A 143 3.82 -5.27 -4.69
CA MET A 143 3.32 -4.31 -3.72
C MET A 143 1.86 -4.56 -3.40
N VAL A 144 1.51 -4.46 -2.11
CA VAL A 144 0.15 -4.60 -1.58
C VAL A 144 -0.22 -3.32 -0.86
N GLY A 145 -1.42 -2.83 -1.05
CA GLY A 145 -1.87 -1.63 -0.34
C GLY A 145 -3.37 -1.60 -0.10
N PHE A 146 -3.74 -0.92 0.97
CA PHE A 146 -5.11 -0.81 1.45
C PHE A 146 -5.52 0.66 1.52
N SER A 147 -6.76 1.01 1.17
CA SER A 147 -7.26 2.38 1.28
C SER A 147 -6.30 3.41 0.64
N ALA A 148 -5.79 4.38 1.37
CA ALA A 148 -4.76 5.33 0.91
C ALA A 148 -3.46 4.62 0.49
N GLY A 149 -3.04 3.55 1.18
CA GLY A 149 -1.93 2.70 0.78
C GLY A 149 -2.21 1.95 -0.53
N GLY A 150 -3.48 1.63 -0.81
CA GLY A 150 -3.92 1.08 -2.09
C GLY A 150 -3.77 2.08 -3.24
N HIS A 151 -4.12 3.36 -3.01
CA HIS A 151 -3.81 4.43 -3.97
C HIS A 151 -2.31 4.54 -4.21
N LEU A 152 -1.50 4.54 -3.15
CA LEU A 152 -0.04 4.60 -3.24
C LEU A 152 0.53 3.44 -4.05
N THR A 153 0.01 2.23 -3.81
CA THR A 153 0.40 1.00 -4.54
C THR A 153 0.03 1.08 -6.01
N ALA A 154 -1.17 1.54 -6.34
CA ALA A 154 -1.60 1.74 -7.73
C ALA A 154 -0.79 2.84 -8.43
N ALA A 155 -0.47 3.94 -7.72
CA ALA A 155 0.40 4.99 -8.26
C ALA A 155 1.82 4.48 -8.52
N ALA A 156 2.42 3.70 -7.62
CA ALA A 156 3.71 3.06 -7.84
C ALA A 156 3.69 2.09 -9.04
N GLY A 157 2.57 1.39 -9.25
CA GLY A 157 2.40 0.46 -10.37
C GLY A 157 2.07 1.12 -11.72
N THR A 158 1.74 2.41 -11.74
CA THR A 158 1.39 3.14 -12.99
C THR A 158 2.35 4.28 -13.32
N LEU A 159 3.14 4.75 -12.35
CA LEU A 159 4.08 5.87 -12.48
C LEU A 159 5.53 5.44 -12.21
N PHE A 160 5.86 4.21 -12.54
CA PHE A 160 7.19 3.64 -12.37
C PHE A 160 8.18 4.09 -13.44
N ASP A 161 9.48 3.94 -13.14
CA ASP A 161 10.56 4.07 -14.11
C ASP A 161 11.52 2.85 -14.11
N ALA A 162 12.39 2.81 -15.12
CA ALA A 162 13.34 1.72 -15.30
C ALA A 162 14.60 1.86 -14.45
N GLY A 163 14.72 2.95 -13.67
CA GLY A 163 15.96 3.33 -13.00
C GLY A 163 16.94 4.08 -13.93
N GLY A 164 17.95 4.68 -13.34
CA GLY A 164 18.89 5.53 -14.07
C GLY A 164 20.37 5.23 -13.81
N ASN A 165 21.12 4.86 -14.84
CA ASN A 165 22.57 4.62 -14.72
C ASN A 165 23.39 5.85 -14.30
N GLY A 166 22.78 7.07 -14.30
CA GLY A 166 23.41 8.30 -13.88
C GLY A 166 23.25 8.63 -12.39
N SER A 167 22.47 7.87 -11.63
CA SER A 167 22.32 8.10 -10.19
C SER A 167 23.61 7.78 -9.43
N ALA A 168 23.98 8.65 -8.48
CA ALA A 168 25.09 8.40 -7.56
C ALA A 168 24.74 7.26 -6.56
N ASP A 169 23.46 7.07 -6.24
CA ASP A 169 22.99 5.96 -5.39
C ASP A 169 22.69 4.74 -6.28
N GLU A 170 23.37 3.64 -5.98
CA GLU A 170 23.20 2.39 -6.72
C GLU A 170 21.79 1.81 -6.63
N VAL A 171 21.09 2.05 -5.52
CA VAL A 171 19.69 1.63 -5.36
C VAL A 171 18.79 2.34 -6.37
N ASP A 172 19.01 3.63 -6.66
CA ASP A 172 18.21 4.41 -7.60
C ASP A 172 18.50 4.08 -9.07
N ARG A 173 19.49 3.23 -9.34
CA ARG A 173 19.75 2.68 -10.68
C ARG A 173 18.82 1.53 -11.05
N LEU A 174 18.13 0.95 -10.07
CA LEU A 174 17.21 -0.17 -10.26
C LEU A 174 15.81 0.34 -10.65
N SER A 175 15.05 -0.50 -11.36
CA SER A 175 13.66 -0.22 -11.65
C SER A 175 12.80 -0.23 -10.38
N ASP A 176 11.88 0.72 -10.26
CA ASP A 176 10.87 0.75 -9.22
C ASP A 176 9.52 0.18 -9.68
N ARG A 177 9.44 -0.43 -10.87
CA ARG A 177 8.23 -1.12 -11.30
C ARG A 177 8.00 -2.36 -10.43
N PRO A 178 6.90 -2.46 -9.67
CA PRO A 178 6.55 -3.70 -8.98
C PRO A 178 6.23 -4.81 -10.00
N ASP A 179 6.42 -6.08 -9.62
CA ASP A 179 6.18 -7.20 -10.52
C ASP A 179 4.72 -7.68 -10.46
N PHE A 180 3.99 -7.35 -9.39
CA PHE A 180 2.54 -7.53 -9.24
C PHE A 180 1.97 -6.54 -8.23
N LEU A 181 0.66 -6.31 -8.27
CA LEU A 181 -0.07 -5.41 -7.37
C LEU A 181 -1.24 -6.14 -6.71
N VAL A 182 -1.49 -5.81 -5.44
CA VAL A 182 -2.71 -6.19 -4.72
C VAL A 182 -3.33 -4.95 -4.10
N LEU A 183 -4.59 -4.67 -4.40
CA LEU A 183 -5.31 -3.47 -4.02
C LEU A 183 -6.56 -3.84 -3.21
N GLY A 184 -6.53 -3.60 -1.90
CA GLY A 184 -7.67 -3.83 -1.01
C GLY A 184 -8.45 -2.53 -0.77
N TYR A 185 -9.75 -2.48 -1.07
CA TYR A 185 -10.63 -1.30 -0.93
C TYR A 185 -9.87 0.01 -1.18
N ALA A 186 -9.05 0.03 -2.23
CA ALA A 186 -8.08 1.09 -2.51
C ALA A 186 -8.76 2.43 -2.83
N TRP A 187 -8.25 3.51 -2.24
CA TRP A 187 -8.76 4.86 -2.45
C TRP A 187 -8.30 5.46 -3.79
N LEU A 188 -8.66 4.80 -4.90
CA LEU A 188 -8.13 5.07 -6.24
C LEU A 188 -8.54 6.43 -6.83
N ASN A 189 -9.57 7.07 -6.27
CA ASN A 189 -9.99 8.43 -6.58
C ASN A 189 -9.47 9.49 -5.58
N ALA A 190 -8.48 9.16 -4.74
CA ALA A 190 -7.96 10.05 -3.69
C ALA A 190 -7.61 11.45 -4.19
N MET A 191 -7.06 11.57 -5.38
CA MET A 191 -6.63 12.84 -5.99
C MET A 191 -7.73 13.52 -6.82
N GLU A 192 -8.90 12.90 -6.98
CA GLU A 192 -10.00 13.45 -7.76
C GLU A 192 -10.83 14.46 -6.96
N PRO A 193 -11.57 15.36 -7.64
CA PRO A 193 -12.55 16.19 -6.96
C PRO A 193 -13.62 15.35 -6.27
N ALA A 194 -14.03 15.77 -5.07
CA ALA A 194 -15.08 15.10 -4.31
C ALA A 194 -16.42 15.10 -5.08
N LEU A 195 -17.08 13.96 -5.08
CA LEU A 195 -18.47 13.83 -5.52
C LEU A 195 -19.34 13.55 -4.29
N GLN A 196 -20.44 14.31 -4.12
CA GLN A 196 -21.46 14.04 -3.10
C GLN A 196 -20.91 13.82 -1.66
N GLY A 197 -19.93 14.63 -1.25
CA GLY A 197 -19.40 14.55 0.12
C GLY A 197 -18.32 13.48 0.33
N GLU A 198 -17.79 12.89 -0.74
CA GLU A 198 -16.62 12.01 -0.66
C GLU A 198 -15.41 12.75 -0.06
N ILE A 199 -14.60 12.02 0.69
CA ILE A 199 -13.30 12.53 1.12
C ILE A 199 -12.31 12.53 -0.04
N THR A 200 -11.36 13.47 -0.03
CA THR A 200 -10.27 13.55 -1.00
C THR A 200 -8.93 13.77 -0.28
N TYR A 201 -7.83 13.50 -0.97
CA TYR A 201 -6.51 13.83 -0.43
C TYR A 201 -6.41 15.28 0.04
N CYS A 202 -6.93 16.21 -0.77
CA CYS A 202 -6.91 17.63 -0.44
C CYS A 202 -7.77 18.00 0.77
N SER A 203 -8.90 17.31 1.01
CA SER A 203 -9.72 17.53 2.20
C SER A 203 -9.06 16.99 3.48
N GLU A 204 -8.35 15.88 3.37
CA GLU A 204 -7.65 15.25 4.50
C GLU A 204 -6.38 16.00 4.90
N VAL A 205 -5.54 16.33 3.91
CA VAL A 205 -4.24 16.99 4.19
C VAL A 205 -4.39 18.48 4.48
N ARG A 206 -5.41 19.16 3.91
CA ARG A 206 -5.79 20.57 4.16
C ARG A 206 -4.69 21.62 4.01
N ALA A 207 -3.59 21.30 3.33
CA ALA A 207 -2.43 22.19 3.16
C ALA A 207 -2.29 22.73 1.74
N LEU A 208 -3.24 22.42 0.82
CA LEU A 208 -3.12 22.68 -0.60
C LEU A 208 -4.19 23.67 -1.08
N SER A 209 -3.81 24.54 -2.02
CA SER A 209 -4.73 25.38 -2.77
C SER A 209 -5.51 24.54 -3.81
N ALA A 210 -6.63 25.07 -4.32
CA ALA A 210 -7.42 24.43 -5.36
C ALA A 210 -6.60 24.14 -6.64
N ALA A 211 -5.70 25.04 -7.03
CA ALA A 211 -4.82 24.84 -8.19
C ALA A 211 -3.82 23.69 -7.98
N GLN A 212 -3.27 23.56 -6.77
CA GLN A 212 -2.38 22.44 -6.42
C GLN A 212 -3.16 21.12 -6.43
N CYS A 213 -4.38 21.11 -5.89
CA CYS A 213 -5.24 19.92 -5.94
C CYS A 213 -5.56 19.48 -7.37
N ALA A 214 -5.91 20.41 -8.25
CA ALA A 214 -6.16 20.11 -9.66
C ALA A 214 -4.91 19.53 -10.37
N ALA A 215 -3.71 20.04 -10.05
CA ALA A 215 -2.46 19.51 -10.58
C ALA A 215 -2.21 18.07 -10.09
N LEU A 216 -2.52 17.74 -8.81
CA LEU A 216 -2.39 16.39 -8.29
C LEU A 216 -3.34 15.40 -8.99
N THR A 217 -4.56 15.82 -9.33
CA THR A 217 -5.53 14.97 -10.03
C THR A 217 -4.96 14.44 -11.34
N SER A 218 -4.43 15.30 -12.19
CA SER A 218 -3.88 14.88 -13.49
C SER A 218 -2.58 14.08 -13.35
N ALA A 219 -1.75 14.40 -12.35
CA ALA A 219 -0.43 13.80 -12.19
C ALA A 219 -0.46 12.43 -11.47
N TYR A 220 -1.42 12.21 -10.56
CA TYR A 220 -1.33 11.08 -9.63
C TYR A 220 -2.65 10.29 -9.46
N THR A 221 -3.64 10.46 -10.33
CA THR A 221 -4.81 9.57 -10.39
C THR A 221 -4.46 8.30 -11.18
N PRO A 222 -4.33 7.12 -10.55
CA PRO A 222 -3.73 5.94 -11.18
C PRO A 222 -4.39 5.50 -12.49
N LYS A 223 -5.73 5.56 -12.58
CA LYS A 223 -6.46 5.15 -13.80
C LYS A 223 -6.09 5.94 -15.06
N LEU A 224 -5.54 7.15 -14.92
CA LEU A 224 -5.09 7.99 -16.03
C LEU A 224 -3.71 7.57 -16.59
N HIS A 225 -2.97 6.76 -15.84
CA HIS A 225 -1.59 6.36 -16.15
C HIS A 225 -1.44 4.85 -16.42
N VAL A 226 -2.56 4.13 -16.47
CA VAL A 226 -2.55 2.70 -16.81
C VAL A 226 -2.08 2.51 -18.25
N THR A 227 -1.14 1.57 -18.44
CA THR A 227 -0.61 1.16 -19.74
C THR A 227 -0.55 -0.36 -19.82
N ALA A 228 -0.24 -0.91 -21.00
CA ALA A 228 0.01 -2.35 -21.15
C ALA A 228 1.18 -2.87 -20.29
N ASN A 229 2.06 -1.98 -19.82
CA ASN A 229 3.18 -2.31 -18.93
C ASN A 229 2.80 -2.23 -17.44
N THR A 230 1.58 -1.82 -17.09
CA THR A 230 1.09 -1.86 -15.70
C THR A 230 1.12 -3.33 -15.22
N PRO A 231 1.66 -3.60 -14.01
CA PRO A 231 1.81 -4.97 -13.51
C PRO A 231 0.48 -5.71 -13.42
N PRO A 232 0.50 -7.07 -13.46
CA PRO A 232 -0.66 -7.87 -13.09
C PRO A 232 -1.21 -7.42 -11.74
N THR A 233 -2.52 -7.18 -11.70
CA THR A 233 -3.18 -6.56 -10.54
C THR A 233 -4.36 -7.39 -10.05
N PHE A 234 -4.40 -7.66 -8.76
CA PHE A 234 -5.54 -8.20 -8.03
C PHE A 234 -6.22 -7.08 -7.26
N LEU A 235 -7.54 -6.94 -7.39
CA LEU A 235 -8.32 -5.96 -6.63
C LEU A 235 -9.45 -6.63 -5.85
N TYR A 236 -9.75 -6.11 -4.66
CA TYR A 236 -11.05 -6.37 -4.03
C TYR A 236 -11.61 -5.10 -3.39
N ALA A 237 -12.94 -5.03 -3.35
CA ALA A 237 -13.69 -3.95 -2.72
C ALA A 237 -15.08 -4.45 -2.31
N THR A 238 -15.80 -3.66 -1.50
CA THR A 238 -17.18 -3.92 -1.11
C THR A 238 -18.14 -2.89 -1.70
N SER A 239 -19.34 -3.32 -2.06
CA SER A 239 -20.33 -2.45 -2.72
C SER A 239 -20.95 -1.43 -1.77
N ASP A 240 -20.93 -1.70 -0.48
CA ASP A 240 -21.49 -0.85 0.58
C ASP A 240 -20.43 -0.09 1.40
N ASP A 241 -19.18 -0.07 0.93
CA ASP A 241 -18.12 0.76 1.51
C ASP A 241 -18.56 2.24 1.52
N ARG A 242 -18.67 2.80 2.74
CA ARG A 242 -19.14 4.18 2.96
C ARG A 242 -18.01 5.21 3.00
N THR A 243 -16.77 4.74 2.99
CA THR A 243 -15.57 5.58 3.08
C THR A 243 -14.95 5.78 1.70
N VAL A 244 -14.76 4.69 0.97
CA VAL A 244 -14.18 4.71 -0.39
C VAL A 244 -15.18 4.12 -1.37
N PRO A 245 -15.69 4.91 -2.32
CA PRO A 245 -16.71 4.43 -3.25
C PRO A 245 -16.16 3.33 -4.16
N VAL A 246 -16.86 2.21 -4.24
CA VAL A 246 -16.51 1.06 -5.08
C VAL A 246 -16.32 1.42 -6.56
N ARG A 247 -16.99 2.49 -7.04
CA ARG A 247 -16.85 2.98 -8.41
C ARG A 247 -15.39 3.25 -8.80
N ALA A 248 -14.56 3.72 -7.85
CA ALA A 248 -13.15 4.00 -8.12
C ALA A 248 -12.36 2.74 -8.49
N SER A 249 -12.66 1.61 -7.82
CA SER A 249 -12.09 0.30 -8.17
C SER A 249 -12.57 -0.19 -9.53
N VAL A 250 -13.85 -0.02 -9.85
CA VAL A 250 -14.44 -0.39 -11.15
C VAL A 250 -13.84 0.44 -12.28
N GLU A 251 -13.65 1.74 -12.09
CA GLU A 251 -13.03 2.63 -13.08
C GLU A 251 -11.57 2.26 -13.36
N PHE A 252 -10.80 1.92 -12.33
CA PHE A 252 -9.43 1.45 -12.49
C PHE A 252 -9.37 0.10 -13.20
N TYR A 253 -10.22 -0.85 -12.82
CA TYR A 253 -10.36 -2.14 -13.51
C TYR A 253 -10.65 -1.95 -15.01
N ASN A 254 -11.59 -1.07 -15.35
CA ASN A 254 -11.90 -0.76 -16.75
C ASN A 254 -10.70 -0.13 -17.48
N ALA A 255 -9.92 0.73 -16.82
CA ALA A 255 -8.70 1.29 -17.40
C ALA A 255 -7.66 0.18 -17.68
N MET A 256 -7.50 -0.78 -16.76
CA MET A 256 -6.62 -1.95 -16.94
C MET A 256 -7.05 -2.80 -18.16
N LEU A 257 -8.35 -3.12 -18.28
CA LEU A 257 -8.88 -3.85 -19.43
C LEU A 257 -8.65 -3.10 -20.75
N LYS A 258 -8.92 -1.80 -20.77
CA LYS A 258 -8.71 -0.96 -21.96
C LYS A 258 -7.25 -0.95 -22.41
N ALA A 259 -6.31 -0.98 -21.47
CA ALA A 259 -4.89 -1.02 -21.71
C ALA A 259 -4.36 -2.44 -22.02
N SER A 260 -5.20 -3.47 -21.98
CA SER A 260 -4.82 -4.88 -22.07
C SER A 260 -3.80 -5.30 -20.99
N ALA A 261 -3.83 -4.63 -19.82
CA ALA A 261 -3.03 -5.00 -18.67
C ALA A 261 -3.75 -6.11 -17.86
N PRO A 262 -3.03 -7.14 -17.38
CA PRO A 262 -3.64 -8.24 -16.65
C PRO A 262 -4.28 -7.77 -15.35
N VAL A 263 -5.55 -8.12 -15.14
CA VAL A 263 -6.30 -7.69 -13.95
C VAL A 263 -7.34 -8.70 -13.52
N GLU A 264 -7.47 -8.93 -12.22
CA GLU A 264 -8.53 -9.72 -11.59
C GLU A 264 -9.19 -8.89 -10.50
N MET A 265 -10.53 -8.85 -10.44
CA MET A 265 -11.27 -8.06 -9.46
C MET A 265 -12.38 -8.88 -8.81
N HIS A 266 -12.50 -8.74 -7.49
CA HIS A 266 -13.55 -9.33 -6.69
C HIS A 266 -14.35 -8.24 -5.98
N LEU A 267 -15.67 -8.22 -6.20
CA LEU A 267 -16.60 -7.32 -5.53
C LEU A 267 -17.50 -8.11 -4.58
N PHE A 268 -17.42 -7.78 -3.31
CA PHE A 268 -18.31 -8.32 -2.29
C PHE A 268 -19.49 -7.37 -2.07
N GLN A 269 -20.65 -7.92 -1.74
CA GLN A 269 -21.83 -7.09 -1.49
C GLN A 269 -21.67 -6.26 -0.22
N HIS A 270 -21.15 -6.88 0.84
CA HIS A 270 -21.02 -6.29 2.17
C HIS A 270 -19.59 -6.37 2.69
N GLY A 271 -19.23 -5.43 3.54
CA GLY A 271 -18.01 -5.39 4.30
C GLY A 271 -17.54 -3.98 4.62
N ASP A 272 -17.10 -3.76 5.84
CA ASP A 272 -16.65 -2.46 6.31
C ASP A 272 -15.30 -2.05 5.68
N HIS A 273 -15.13 -0.75 5.47
CA HIS A 273 -13.84 -0.18 5.10
C HIS A 273 -12.79 -0.45 6.19
N GLY A 274 -11.54 -0.70 5.80
CA GLY A 274 -10.45 -0.95 6.77
C GLY A 274 -10.45 -2.37 7.34
N SER A 275 -11.01 -3.34 6.61
CA SER A 275 -11.16 -4.73 7.08
C SER A 275 -9.86 -5.54 7.15
N GLY A 276 -8.74 -5.05 6.61
CA GLY A 276 -7.48 -5.81 6.56
C GLY A 276 -7.65 -7.18 5.90
N LEU A 277 -7.32 -8.26 6.59
CA LEU A 277 -7.50 -9.63 6.08
C LEU A 277 -8.97 -10.12 6.08
N GLY A 278 -9.92 -9.29 6.54
CA GLY A 278 -11.34 -9.67 6.61
C GLY A 278 -11.67 -10.66 7.72
N GLU A 279 -10.77 -10.86 8.69
CA GLU A 279 -10.97 -11.82 9.77
C GLU A 279 -12.23 -11.49 10.58
N GLY A 280 -13.12 -12.48 10.72
CA GLY A 280 -14.39 -12.34 11.44
C GLY A 280 -15.54 -11.75 10.61
N ASP A 281 -15.32 -11.36 9.36
CA ASP A 281 -16.35 -10.99 8.40
C ASP A 281 -16.58 -12.12 7.39
N ALA A 282 -17.73 -12.79 7.49
CA ALA A 282 -18.07 -13.95 6.66
C ALA A 282 -18.11 -13.64 5.15
N SER A 283 -18.27 -12.38 4.75
CA SER A 283 -18.22 -11.96 3.35
C SER A 283 -16.79 -11.78 2.87
N LEU A 284 -15.91 -11.23 3.73
CA LEU A 284 -14.56 -10.83 3.37
C LEU A 284 -13.48 -11.85 3.71
N ASP A 285 -13.72 -12.82 4.58
CA ASP A 285 -12.74 -13.85 4.97
C ASP A 285 -12.25 -14.72 3.79
N GLN A 286 -12.95 -14.66 2.66
CA GLN A 286 -12.62 -15.39 1.44
C GLN A 286 -11.58 -14.68 0.55
N TRP A 287 -11.43 -13.35 0.63
CA TRP A 287 -10.53 -12.66 -0.29
C TRP A 287 -9.07 -13.10 -0.18
N PRO A 288 -8.52 -13.45 1.01
CA PRO A 288 -7.14 -13.95 1.08
C PRO A 288 -6.94 -15.31 0.38
N MET A 289 -7.99 -16.15 0.33
CA MET A 289 -7.93 -17.43 -0.42
C MET A 289 -7.96 -17.19 -1.92
N LEU A 290 -8.78 -16.25 -2.39
CA LEU A 290 -8.83 -15.83 -3.80
C LEU A 290 -7.48 -15.23 -4.22
N LEU A 291 -6.88 -14.38 -3.40
CA LEU A 291 -5.53 -13.87 -3.62
C LEU A 291 -4.50 -14.99 -3.68
N GLU A 292 -4.56 -15.98 -2.77
CA GLU A 292 -3.62 -17.10 -2.81
C GLU A 292 -3.72 -17.89 -4.12
N GLN A 293 -4.93 -18.12 -4.65
CA GLN A 293 -5.14 -18.78 -5.94
C GLN A 293 -4.54 -17.96 -7.09
N TRP A 294 -4.75 -16.65 -7.09
CA TRP A 294 -4.17 -15.76 -8.08
C TRP A 294 -2.64 -15.74 -8.04
N LEU A 295 -2.03 -15.67 -6.85
CA LEU A 295 -0.57 -15.75 -6.66
C LEU A 295 0.00 -17.09 -7.13
N ARG A 296 -0.73 -18.21 -6.98
CA ARG A 296 -0.37 -19.53 -7.55
C ARG A 296 -0.38 -19.48 -9.06
N GLY A 297 -1.39 -18.86 -9.66
CA GLY A 297 -1.47 -18.64 -11.12
C GLY A 297 -0.27 -17.88 -11.69
N LEU A 298 0.30 -16.97 -10.91
CA LEU A 298 1.53 -16.24 -11.25
C LEU A 298 2.83 -16.98 -10.88
N ASN A 299 2.75 -18.21 -10.36
CA ASN A 299 3.88 -19.00 -9.86
C ASN A 299 4.68 -18.35 -8.71
N LEU A 300 4.09 -17.43 -7.94
CA LEU A 300 4.76 -16.69 -6.87
C LEU A 300 4.83 -17.46 -5.54
N LEU A 301 4.05 -18.54 -5.40
CA LEU A 301 4.03 -19.41 -4.20
C LEU A 301 4.90 -20.67 -4.34
N THR A 302 5.55 -20.86 -5.49
CA THR A 302 6.52 -21.95 -5.70
C THR A 302 7.93 -21.39 -5.59
N ALA A 303 8.84 -22.16 -4.96
CA ALA A 303 10.22 -21.74 -4.81
C ALA A 303 10.88 -21.52 -6.18
N ASP A 304 11.58 -20.38 -6.34
CA ASP A 304 12.33 -20.09 -7.55
C ASP A 304 13.62 -20.91 -7.58
N PRO A 305 13.84 -21.77 -8.58
CA PRO A 305 15.06 -22.57 -8.67
C PRO A 305 16.36 -21.75 -8.71
N ALA A 306 16.31 -20.50 -9.18
CA ALA A 306 17.45 -19.61 -9.22
C ALA A 306 17.89 -19.09 -7.84
N VAL A 307 17.00 -19.12 -6.85
CA VAL A 307 17.24 -18.65 -5.48
C VAL A 307 17.70 -19.79 -4.55
N LEU A 308 17.42 -21.03 -4.92
CA LEU A 308 17.78 -22.23 -4.12
C LEU A 308 19.22 -22.70 -4.31
N ARG A 309 20.05 -21.98 -5.12
CA ARG A 309 21.44 -22.35 -5.44
C ARG A 309 22.46 -21.55 -4.64
#